data_02b3cc8233d6271d827d4c01042b3089
#
_entry.id   02b3cc8233d6271d827d4c01042b3089
#
_cell.length_a   1.000
_cell.length_b   1.000
_cell.length_c   1.000
_cell.angle_alpha   90.00
_cell.angle_beta   90.00
_cell.angle_gamma   90.00
#
_symmetry.space_group_name_H-M   'P 1'
#
loop_
_entity.id
_entity.type
_entity.pdbx_description
1 polymer ?
#
loop_
_entity_poly.entity_id
_entity_poly.type
_entity_poly.pdbx_seq_one_letter_code
_entity_poly.pdbx_strand_id
1 'polypeptide(L)'
;GVASITFRGNQLISGVAINFLASGLTVLIGQRWFELGGRTPQLVEGGRFAPIQLPFAEALAPVPIIGPIWSELISGHTILVYVALALVPVTWWVLYRTRFGLRLRAVGENPAAVDTAGVSVSGMRYAAVAICGVLCGLAGAYLATGLAAGFVKEMSAGRGYIALAALIIAKWRPWQALGTTLLFGLLEAL
;
A
#
# COMPACT_ATOMS: atom_id res chain seq x y z
N GLY A 1 -14.47 0.41 -8.55
CA GLY A 1 -14.72 1.69 -9.26
C GLY A 1 -16.03 1.62 -10.05
N VAL A 2 -16.08 0.87 -11.18
CA VAL A 2 -17.27 0.84 -12.07
C VAL A 2 -18.55 0.49 -11.30
N ALA A 3 -18.55 -0.60 -10.53
CA ALA A 3 -19.73 -1.03 -9.77
C ALA A 3 -20.25 0.02 -8.78
N SER A 4 -19.37 0.70 -8.07
CA SER A 4 -19.76 1.66 -7.02
C SER A 4 -19.92 3.09 -7.52
N ILE A 5 -19.17 3.51 -8.55
CA ILE A 5 -19.22 4.89 -9.06
C ILE A 5 -20.27 5.03 -10.16
N THR A 6 -20.24 4.17 -11.18
CA THR A 6 -21.16 4.24 -12.32
C THR A 6 -22.52 3.63 -12.00
N PHE A 7 -22.54 2.41 -11.47
CA PHE A 7 -23.77 1.70 -11.16
C PHE A 7 -24.32 1.97 -9.76
N ARG A 8 -23.66 2.83 -8.97
CA ARG A 8 -24.07 3.21 -7.59
C ARG A 8 -24.31 2.00 -6.67
N GLY A 9 -23.63 0.89 -6.95
CA GLY A 9 -23.72 -0.33 -6.15
C GLY A 9 -23.10 -0.17 -4.76
N ASN A 10 -23.46 -1.06 -3.85
CA ASN A 10 -22.92 -1.08 -2.49
C ASN A 10 -21.41 -1.33 -2.51
N GLN A 11 -20.64 -0.44 -1.90
CA GLN A 11 -19.17 -0.49 -1.88
C GLN A 11 -18.65 -1.69 -1.09
N LEU A 12 -19.31 -2.08 0.01
CA LEU A 12 -18.90 -3.23 0.82
C LEU A 12 -19.05 -4.53 0.04
N ILE A 13 -20.19 -4.72 -0.62
CA ILE A 13 -20.44 -5.89 -1.46
C ILE A 13 -19.45 -5.95 -2.62
N SER A 14 -19.17 -4.81 -3.27
CA SER A 14 -18.17 -4.72 -4.33
C SER A 14 -16.76 -5.06 -3.84
N GLY A 15 -16.41 -4.66 -2.62
CA GLY A 15 -15.11 -4.98 -2.01
C GLY A 15 -14.96 -6.48 -1.75
N VAL A 16 -15.97 -7.09 -1.15
CA VAL A 16 -15.99 -8.54 -0.89
C VAL A 16 -15.92 -9.33 -2.19
N ALA A 17 -16.69 -8.92 -3.22
CA ALA A 17 -16.64 -9.54 -4.54
C ALA A 17 -15.25 -9.46 -5.19
N ILE A 18 -14.52 -8.35 -5.03
CA ILE A 18 -13.15 -8.20 -5.51
C ILE A 18 -12.21 -9.19 -4.79
N ASN A 19 -12.37 -9.39 -3.48
CA ASN A 19 -11.56 -10.33 -2.73
C ASN A 19 -11.75 -11.77 -3.22
N PHE A 20 -13.01 -12.20 -3.42
CA PHE A 20 -13.31 -13.51 -3.99
C PHE A 20 -12.80 -13.67 -5.42
N LEU A 21 -12.98 -12.64 -6.25
CA LEU A 21 -12.47 -12.64 -7.62
C LEU A 21 -10.94 -12.74 -7.64
N ALA A 22 -10.24 -11.96 -6.82
CA ALA A 22 -8.79 -12.01 -6.72
C ALA A 22 -8.29 -13.38 -6.25
N SER A 23 -8.92 -13.94 -5.21
CA SER A 23 -8.59 -15.28 -4.70
C SER A 23 -8.79 -16.37 -5.77
N GLY A 24 -9.89 -16.32 -6.53
CA GLY A 24 -10.14 -17.26 -7.63
C GLY A 24 -9.21 -17.09 -8.82
N LEU A 25 -9.00 -15.84 -9.28
CA LEU A 25 -8.12 -15.53 -10.40
C LEU A 25 -6.67 -15.91 -10.14
N THR A 26 -6.15 -15.67 -8.94
CA THR A 26 -4.77 -16.02 -8.59
C THR A 26 -4.52 -17.53 -8.66
N VAL A 27 -5.51 -18.35 -8.28
CA VAL A 27 -5.43 -19.81 -8.41
C VAL A 27 -5.45 -20.23 -9.88
N LEU A 28 -6.37 -19.69 -10.67
CA LEU A 28 -6.50 -20.01 -12.09
C LEU A 28 -5.25 -19.61 -12.89
N ILE A 29 -4.74 -18.39 -12.65
CA ILE A 29 -3.53 -17.90 -13.31
C ILE A 29 -2.31 -18.71 -12.87
N GLY A 30 -2.17 -18.98 -11.56
CA GLY A 30 -1.09 -19.79 -11.00
C GLY A 30 -1.09 -21.22 -11.58
N GLN A 31 -2.27 -21.84 -11.73
CA GLN A 31 -2.39 -23.15 -12.35
C GLN A 31 -2.06 -23.10 -13.85
N ARG A 32 -2.54 -22.07 -14.56
CA ARG A 32 -2.36 -21.96 -16.02
C ARG A 32 -0.90 -21.69 -16.43
N TRP A 33 -0.19 -20.88 -15.66
CA TRP A 33 1.16 -20.43 -16.04
C TRP A 33 2.27 -21.22 -15.35
N PHE A 34 2.04 -21.68 -14.14
CA PHE A 34 3.09 -22.33 -13.33
C PHE A 34 2.76 -23.78 -12.95
N GLU A 35 1.56 -24.26 -13.27
CA GLU A 35 1.06 -25.59 -12.84
C GLU A 35 1.07 -25.79 -11.33
N LEU A 36 1.22 -24.72 -10.57
CA LEU A 36 1.26 -24.67 -9.12
C LEU A 36 0.01 -23.95 -8.61
N GLY A 37 -0.99 -24.69 -8.18
CA GLY A 37 -2.29 -24.15 -7.77
C GLY A 37 -2.21 -23.05 -6.71
N GLY A 38 -2.18 -21.76 -7.15
CA GLY A 38 -2.14 -20.59 -6.26
C GLY A 38 -0.78 -20.24 -5.66
N ARG A 39 0.30 -20.75 -6.24
CA ARG A 39 1.69 -20.40 -5.90
C ARG A 39 2.48 -20.05 -7.15
N THR A 40 3.49 -19.21 -7.00
CA THR A 40 4.52 -19.04 -8.02
C THR A 40 5.77 -19.86 -7.66
N PRO A 41 6.62 -20.22 -8.64
CA PRO A 41 7.95 -20.75 -8.33
C PRO A 41 8.69 -19.81 -7.38
N GLN A 42 9.57 -20.35 -6.56
CA GLN A 42 10.40 -19.53 -5.69
C GLN A 42 11.30 -18.64 -6.53
N LEU A 43 11.33 -17.36 -6.21
CA LEU A 43 12.21 -16.40 -6.83
C LEU A 43 13.66 -16.72 -6.44
N VAL A 44 14.48 -17.07 -7.44
CA VAL A 44 15.92 -17.26 -7.28
C VAL A 44 16.57 -15.89 -6.98
N GLU A 45 17.78 -15.89 -6.45
CA GLU A 45 18.49 -14.70 -5.93
C GLU A 45 18.47 -13.45 -6.84
N GLY A 46 18.30 -13.57 -8.14
CA GLY A 46 18.13 -12.43 -9.06
C GLY A 46 16.71 -11.85 -9.18
N GLY A 47 15.68 -12.52 -8.65
CA GLY A 47 14.27 -12.11 -8.73
C GLY A 47 13.72 -11.43 -7.47
N ARG A 48 14.51 -11.36 -6.40
CA ARG A 48 14.15 -10.67 -5.16
C ARG A 48 14.79 -9.29 -5.11
N PHE A 49 14.07 -8.35 -4.51
CA PHE A 49 14.69 -7.06 -4.21
C PHE A 49 15.74 -7.25 -3.11
N ALA A 50 17.01 -7.13 -3.47
CA ALA A 50 18.11 -7.18 -2.51
C ALA A 50 17.99 -6.02 -1.51
N PRO A 51 18.35 -6.21 -0.23
CA PRO A 51 18.45 -5.13 0.72
C PRO A 51 19.52 -4.14 0.28
N ILE A 52 19.18 -2.85 0.25
CA ILE A 52 20.11 -1.79 -0.11
C ILE A 52 20.83 -1.36 1.15
N GLN A 53 22.16 -1.53 1.16
CA GLN A 53 23.01 -0.94 2.19
C GLN A 53 23.27 0.53 1.84
N LEU A 54 22.79 1.43 2.70
CA LEU A 54 23.06 2.86 2.54
C LEU A 54 24.53 3.17 2.84
N PRO A 55 25.14 4.14 2.14
CA PRO A 55 26.47 4.59 2.45
C PRO A 55 26.54 5.08 3.90
N PHE A 56 27.69 4.89 4.55
CA PHE A 56 27.93 5.18 5.96
C PHE A 56 27.31 4.22 6.99
N ALA A 57 26.61 3.15 6.59
CA ALA A 57 26.08 2.16 7.53
C ALA A 57 27.19 1.50 8.35
N GLU A 58 28.31 1.15 7.72
CA GLU A 58 29.50 0.57 8.36
C GLU A 58 30.29 1.60 9.18
N ALA A 59 30.35 2.85 8.73
CA ALA A 59 31.08 3.92 9.41
C ALA A 59 30.39 4.38 10.70
N LEU A 60 29.06 4.29 10.78
CA LEU A 60 28.27 4.68 11.95
C LEU A 60 28.01 3.51 12.92
N ALA A 61 28.28 2.28 12.52
CA ALA A 61 28.11 1.08 13.34
C ALA A 61 28.77 1.15 14.74
N PRO A 62 29.96 1.77 14.93
CA PRO A 62 30.62 1.82 16.26
C PRO A 62 29.96 2.82 17.23
N VAL A 63 28.99 3.65 16.81
CA VAL A 63 28.34 4.63 17.70
C VAL A 63 27.17 3.97 18.45
N PRO A 64 27.21 3.96 19.82
CA PRO A 64 26.35 3.07 20.63
C PRO A 64 24.83 3.36 20.55
N ILE A 65 24.39 4.51 20.04
CA ILE A 65 22.97 4.86 19.92
C ILE A 65 22.58 5.03 18.43
N ILE A 66 23.43 5.69 17.65
CA ILE A 66 23.14 6.04 16.25
C ILE A 66 23.42 4.84 15.33
N GLY A 67 24.41 4.01 15.66
CA GLY A 67 24.81 2.83 14.90
C GLY A 67 23.66 1.85 14.69
N PRO A 68 23.04 1.30 15.74
CA PRO A 68 21.91 0.38 15.59
C PRO A 68 20.72 1.00 14.88
N ILE A 69 20.38 2.28 15.17
CA ILE A 69 19.27 2.98 14.50
C ILE A 69 19.54 3.14 13.00
N TRP A 70 20.76 3.48 12.62
CA TRP A 70 21.09 3.67 11.21
C TRP A 70 21.24 2.35 10.46
N SER A 71 21.92 1.36 11.04
CA SER A 71 22.21 0.09 10.37
C SER A 71 21.02 -0.87 10.34
N GLU A 72 20.18 -0.90 11.39
CA GLU A 72 19.08 -1.85 11.51
C GLU A 72 17.72 -1.25 11.18
N LEU A 73 17.46 0.03 11.52
CA LEU A 73 16.18 0.67 11.31
C LEU A 73 16.08 1.40 9.95
N ILE A 74 17.20 1.96 9.47
CA ILE A 74 17.21 2.78 8.25
C ILE A 74 17.86 2.04 7.09
N SER A 75 19.00 1.37 7.30
CA SER A 75 19.72 0.61 6.26
C SER A 75 19.27 -0.86 6.22
N GLY A 76 19.60 -1.58 5.15
CA GLY A 76 19.32 -3.01 5.04
C GLY A 76 17.89 -3.36 4.61
N HIS A 77 17.08 -2.37 4.24
CA HIS A 77 15.72 -2.60 3.75
C HIS A 77 15.65 -2.68 2.22
N THR A 78 14.62 -3.33 1.72
CA THR A 78 14.33 -3.38 0.28
C THR A 78 13.95 -1.99 -0.26
N ILE A 79 14.21 -1.73 -1.53
CA ILE A 79 13.84 -0.46 -2.19
C ILE A 79 12.37 -0.08 -1.98
N LEU A 80 11.48 -1.06 -1.87
CA LEU A 80 10.05 -0.84 -1.68
C LEU A 80 9.72 -0.21 -0.32
N VAL A 81 10.52 -0.46 0.71
CA VAL A 81 10.36 0.19 2.03
C VAL A 81 10.68 1.68 1.93
N TYR A 82 11.76 2.04 1.22
CA TYR A 82 12.10 3.46 1.00
C TYR A 82 11.05 4.16 0.14
N VAL A 83 10.50 3.48 -0.88
CA VAL A 83 9.37 3.98 -1.66
C VAL A 83 8.15 4.20 -0.77
N ALA A 84 7.82 3.27 0.12
CA ALA A 84 6.70 3.43 1.05
C ALA A 84 6.90 4.63 2.00
N LEU A 85 8.11 4.81 2.54
CA LEU A 85 8.44 5.97 3.37
C LEU A 85 8.34 7.28 2.58
N ALA A 86 8.82 7.31 1.33
CA ALA A 86 8.71 8.48 0.46
C ALA A 86 7.26 8.80 0.07
N LEU A 87 6.41 7.79 -0.05
CA LEU A 87 4.99 7.98 -0.36
C LEU A 87 4.23 8.75 0.72
N VAL A 88 4.67 8.72 1.98
CA VAL A 88 4.01 9.45 3.07
C VAL A 88 4.08 10.96 2.86
N PRO A 89 5.27 11.59 2.73
CA PRO A 89 5.35 13.02 2.45
C PRO A 89 4.77 13.39 1.07
N VAL A 90 4.90 12.53 0.06
CA VAL A 90 4.29 12.74 -1.26
C VAL A 90 2.76 12.78 -1.15
N THR A 91 2.16 11.82 -0.46
CA THR A 91 0.70 11.79 -0.24
C THR A 91 0.24 13.00 0.54
N TRP A 92 0.97 13.39 1.58
CA TRP A 92 0.68 14.61 2.32
C TRP A 92 0.74 15.84 1.40
N TRP A 93 1.80 15.96 0.61
CA TRP A 93 1.96 17.09 -0.33
C TRP A 93 0.85 17.12 -1.37
N VAL A 94 0.53 15.98 -1.99
CA VAL A 94 -0.56 15.88 -2.97
C VAL A 94 -1.90 16.27 -2.36
N LEU A 95 -2.24 15.77 -1.17
CA LEU A 95 -3.53 16.03 -0.54
C LEU A 95 -3.69 17.45 -0.02
N TYR A 96 -2.62 18.07 0.51
CA TYR A 96 -2.73 19.36 1.21
C TYR A 96 -2.14 20.55 0.43
N ARG A 97 -1.30 20.29 -0.57
CA ARG A 97 -0.59 21.35 -1.29
C ARG A 97 -0.96 21.43 -2.77
N THR A 98 -1.70 20.48 -3.34
CA THR A 98 -2.08 20.49 -4.76
C THR A 98 -3.56 20.81 -4.98
N ARG A 99 -3.86 21.33 -6.19
CA ARG A 99 -5.25 21.55 -6.63
C ARG A 99 -6.05 20.25 -6.72
N PHE A 100 -5.37 19.15 -7.07
CA PHE A 100 -5.97 17.82 -7.11
C PHE A 100 -6.45 17.38 -5.71
N GLY A 101 -5.60 17.48 -4.70
CA GLY A 101 -5.94 17.12 -3.33
C GLY A 101 -7.06 17.99 -2.73
N LEU A 102 -7.05 19.29 -3.05
CA LEU A 102 -8.13 20.20 -2.66
C LEU A 102 -9.48 19.74 -3.23
N ARG A 103 -9.53 19.48 -4.54
CA ARG A 103 -10.74 19.00 -5.22
C ARG A 103 -11.19 17.63 -4.67
N LEU A 104 -10.25 16.72 -4.44
CA LEU A 104 -10.54 15.39 -3.92
C LEU A 104 -11.17 15.46 -2.54
N ARG A 105 -10.67 16.31 -1.64
CA ARG A 105 -11.26 16.52 -0.32
C ARG A 105 -12.62 17.20 -0.40
N ALA A 106 -12.75 18.21 -1.29
CA ALA A 106 -14.04 18.87 -1.51
C ALA A 106 -15.12 17.91 -2.04
N VAL A 107 -14.77 16.95 -2.91
CA VAL A 107 -15.68 15.88 -3.36
C VAL A 107 -16.09 14.96 -2.20
N GLY A 108 -15.23 14.78 -1.20
CA GLY A 108 -15.54 14.01 0.01
C GLY A 108 -16.52 14.73 0.95
N GLU A 109 -16.37 16.05 1.06
CA GLU A 109 -17.22 16.89 1.94
C GLU A 109 -18.61 17.16 1.32
N ASN A 110 -18.64 17.70 0.11
CA ASN A 110 -19.90 18.05 -0.58
C ASN A 110 -19.76 17.85 -2.10
N PRO A 111 -20.10 16.67 -2.61
CA PRO A 111 -20.00 16.39 -4.04
C PRO A 111 -20.92 17.27 -4.90
N ALA A 112 -22.08 17.69 -4.40
CA ALA A 112 -23.00 18.53 -5.15
C ALA A 112 -22.43 19.94 -5.38
N ALA A 113 -21.79 20.55 -4.39
CA ALA A 113 -21.14 21.84 -4.51
C ALA A 113 -19.95 21.79 -5.48
N VAL A 114 -19.23 20.67 -5.56
CA VAL A 114 -18.11 20.49 -6.49
C VAL A 114 -18.61 20.34 -7.94
N ASP A 115 -19.73 19.66 -8.12
CA ASP A 115 -20.36 19.48 -9.43
C ASP A 115 -20.85 20.84 -9.99
N THR A 116 -21.50 21.66 -9.17
CA THR A 116 -21.92 23.01 -9.56
C THR A 116 -20.74 23.93 -9.88
N ALA A 117 -19.56 23.68 -9.30
CA ALA A 117 -18.33 24.38 -9.63
C ALA A 117 -17.66 23.86 -10.94
N GLY A 118 -18.31 22.96 -11.67
CA GLY A 118 -17.83 22.45 -12.97
C GLY A 118 -16.72 21.39 -12.88
N VAL A 119 -16.50 20.81 -11.71
CA VAL A 119 -15.52 19.72 -11.52
C VAL A 119 -16.22 18.37 -11.55
N SER A 120 -15.80 17.48 -12.45
CA SER A 120 -16.35 16.12 -12.56
C SER A 120 -16.11 15.31 -11.29
N VAL A 121 -17.16 15.09 -10.51
CA VAL A 121 -17.14 14.26 -9.30
C VAL A 121 -16.78 12.80 -9.62
N SER A 122 -17.36 12.25 -10.67
CA SER A 122 -17.06 10.87 -11.10
C SER A 122 -15.60 10.72 -11.51
N GLY A 123 -15.06 11.65 -12.27
CA GLY A 123 -13.65 11.65 -12.68
C GLY A 123 -12.70 11.66 -11.48
N MET A 124 -12.99 12.50 -10.47
CA MET A 124 -12.19 12.56 -9.24
C MET A 124 -12.26 11.26 -8.44
N ARG A 125 -13.43 10.64 -8.34
CA ARG A 125 -13.59 9.34 -7.67
C ARG A 125 -12.84 8.22 -8.40
N TYR A 126 -12.90 8.20 -9.74
CA TYR A 126 -12.13 7.23 -10.53
C TYR A 126 -10.63 7.41 -10.36
N ALA A 127 -10.13 8.64 -10.38
CA ALA A 127 -8.71 8.94 -10.14
C ALA A 127 -8.26 8.45 -8.76
N ALA A 128 -9.07 8.71 -7.70
CA ALA A 128 -8.76 8.22 -6.35
C ALA A 128 -8.70 6.70 -6.27
N VAL A 129 -9.66 6.00 -6.89
CA VAL A 129 -9.67 4.52 -6.91
C VAL A 129 -8.50 3.96 -7.72
N ALA A 130 -8.13 4.61 -8.83
CA ALA A 130 -6.96 4.20 -9.62
C ALA A 130 -5.66 4.33 -8.82
N ILE A 131 -5.45 5.47 -8.15
CA ILE A 131 -4.30 5.67 -7.26
C ILE A 131 -4.27 4.62 -6.13
N CYS A 132 -5.43 4.37 -5.50
CA CYS A 132 -5.56 3.33 -4.48
C CYS A 132 -5.13 1.95 -5.03
N GLY A 133 -5.59 1.59 -6.24
CA GLY A 133 -5.21 0.34 -6.88
C GLY A 133 -3.71 0.20 -7.12
N VAL A 134 -3.05 1.27 -7.57
CA VAL A 134 -1.59 1.31 -7.76
C VAL A 134 -0.86 1.10 -6.43
N LEU A 135 -1.28 1.80 -5.37
CA LEU A 135 -0.67 1.67 -4.05
C LEU A 135 -0.87 0.27 -3.47
N CYS A 136 -2.06 -0.31 -3.63
CA CYS A 136 -2.32 -1.71 -3.23
C CYS A 136 -1.47 -2.70 -4.04
N GLY A 137 -1.26 -2.44 -5.34
CA GLY A 137 -0.37 -3.24 -6.18
C GLY A 137 1.08 -3.21 -5.70
N LEU A 138 1.60 -2.03 -5.32
CA LEU A 138 2.93 -1.87 -4.74
C LEU A 138 3.06 -2.61 -3.40
N ALA A 139 2.03 -2.56 -2.55
CA ALA A 139 2.01 -3.31 -1.29
C ALA A 139 2.02 -4.83 -1.54
N GLY A 140 1.25 -5.31 -2.53
CA GLY A 140 1.27 -6.71 -2.94
C GLY A 140 2.61 -7.16 -3.51
N ALA A 141 3.25 -6.32 -4.31
CA ALA A 141 4.60 -6.57 -4.82
C ALA A 141 5.62 -6.70 -3.68
N TYR A 142 5.54 -5.83 -2.66
CA TYR A 142 6.38 -5.93 -1.47
C TYR A 142 6.19 -7.25 -0.73
N LEU A 143 4.94 -7.69 -0.53
CA LEU A 143 4.67 -8.97 0.13
C LEU A 143 5.27 -10.16 -0.64
N ALA A 144 5.13 -10.16 -1.98
CA ALA A 144 5.57 -11.27 -2.81
C ALA A 144 7.10 -11.32 -3.04
N THR A 145 7.78 -10.19 -3.07
CA THR A 145 9.18 -10.09 -3.48
C THR A 145 10.12 -9.61 -2.38
N GLY A 146 9.60 -8.85 -1.42
CA GLY A 146 10.38 -8.35 -0.29
C GLY A 146 10.30 -9.26 0.92
N LEU A 147 9.09 -9.66 1.32
CA LEU A 147 8.87 -10.44 2.52
C LEU A 147 8.91 -11.95 2.25
N ALA A 148 8.30 -12.40 1.15
CA ALA A 148 8.28 -13.80 0.73
C ALA A 148 9.21 -14.02 -0.48
N ALA A 149 9.53 -15.30 -0.74
CA ALA A 149 10.30 -15.69 -1.92
C ALA A 149 9.40 -16.05 -3.11
N GLY A 150 8.22 -15.48 -3.19
CA GLY A 150 7.24 -15.72 -4.24
C GLY A 150 5.83 -15.45 -3.78
N PHE A 151 4.87 -15.55 -4.69
CA PHE A 151 3.46 -15.38 -4.40
C PHE A 151 2.85 -16.68 -3.86
N VAL A 152 2.05 -16.56 -2.81
CA VAL A 152 1.21 -17.64 -2.26
C VAL A 152 -0.21 -17.11 -2.14
N LYS A 153 -1.21 -17.95 -2.47
CA LYS A 153 -2.62 -17.60 -2.28
C LYS A 153 -2.87 -17.10 -0.85
N GLU A 154 -3.62 -16.02 -0.76
CA GLU A 154 -4.00 -15.39 0.53
C GLU A 154 -2.84 -14.90 1.41
N MET A 155 -1.67 -14.62 0.81
CA MET A 155 -0.48 -14.18 1.54
C MET A 155 -0.66 -12.87 2.32
N SER A 156 -1.69 -12.08 2.03
CA SER A 156 -2.02 -10.88 2.81
C SER A 156 -2.54 -11.19 4.21
N ALA A 157 -3.10 -12.42 4.43
CA ALA A 157 -3.48 -12.96 5.74
C ALA A 157 -4.21 -11.95 6.66
N GLY A 158 -5.08 -11.11 6.09
CA GLY A 158 -5.83 -10.11 6.87
C GLY A 158 -5.07 -8.81 7.21
N ARG A 159 -3.82 -8.65 6.81
CA ARG A 159 -3.02 -7.43 7.07
C ARG A 159 -3.67 -6.14 6.55
N GLY A 160 -4.50 -6.24 5.50
CA GLY A 160 -5.30 -5.11 5.01
C GLY A 160 -6.30 -4.59 6.03
N TYR A 161 -6.86 -5.44 6.88
CA TYR A 161 -7.77 -5.02 7.96
C TYR A 161 -7.02 -4.33 9.10
N ILE A 162 -5.80 -4.80 9.42
CA ILE A 162 -4.92 -4.15 10.39
C ILE A 162 -4.52 -2.76 9.88
N ALA A 163 -4.18 -2.64 8.60
CA ALA A 163 -3.87 -1.36 7.97
C ALA A 163 -5.07 -0.41 8.00
N LEU A 164 -6.29 -0.91 7.78
CA LEU A 164 -7.51 -0.11 7.88
C LEU A 164 -7.73 0.37 9.32
N ALA A 165 -7.55 -0.49 10.33
CA ALA A 165 -7.64 -0.11 11.73
C ALA A 165 -6.62 0.99 12.08
N ALA A 166 -5.37 0.82 11.64
CA ALA A 166 -4.32 1.84 11.81
C ALA A 166 -4.71 3.18 11.18
N LEU A 167 -5.31 3.17 9.98
CA LEU A 167 -5.75 4.36 9.27
C LEU A 167 -6.91 5.08 9.99
N ILE A 168 -7.84 4.33 10.57
CA ILE A 168 -8.95 4.89 11.37
C ILE A 168 -8.41 5.58 12.63
N ILE A 169 -7.49 4.95 13.35
CA ILE A 169 -6.81 5.53 14.52
C ILE A 169 -6.03 6.79 14.12
N ALA A 170 -5.40 6.78 12.96
CA ALA A 170 -4.68 7.93 12.39
C ALA A 170 -5.58 9.06 11.90
N LYS A 171 -6.90 8.96 12.04
CA LYS A 171 -7.87 9.98 11.58
C LYS A 171 -7.64 10.40 10.13
N TRP A 172 -7.29 9.44 9.27
CA TRP A 172 -7.07 9.64 7.82
C TRP A 172 -5.94 10.63 7.49
N ARG A 173 -5.00 10.87 8.39
CA ARG A 173 -3.87 11.78 8.17
C ARG A 173 -2.59 11.00 7.86
N PRO A 174 -1.84 11.34 6.78
CA PRO A 174 -0.68 10.56 6.34
C PRO A 174 0.42 10.39 7.41
N TRP A 175 0.78 11.46 8.12
CA TRP A 175 1.80 11.40 9.17
C TRP A 175 1.37 10.58 10.39
N GLN A 176 0.11 10.69 10.76
CA GLN A 176 -0.44 9.89 11.86
C GLN A 176 -0.57 8.42 11.44
N ALA A 177 -0.89 8.16 10.16
CA ALA A 177 -0.93 6.80 9.62
C ALA A 177 0.46 6.14 9.69
N LEU A 178 1.54 6.86 9.37
CA LEU A 178 2.90 6.35 9.55
C LEU A 178 3.16 5.95 11.02
N GLY A 179 2.83 6.84 11.98
CA GLY A 179 3.03 6.54 13.39
C GLY A 179 2.23 5.34 13.89
N THR A 180 0.96 5.23 13.48
CA THR A 180 0.11 4.09 13.89
C THR A 180 0.54 2.79 13.24
N THR A 181 0.95 2.79 11.96
CA THR A 181 1.45 1.58 11.30
C THR A 181 2.77 1.10 11.90
N LEU A 182 3.67 2.01 12.29
CA LEU A 182 4.90 1.65 13.01
C LEU A 182 4.59 1.07 14.39
N LEU A 183 3.61 1.62 15.11
CA LEU A 183 3.16 1.08 16.39
C LEU A 183 2.61 -0.35 16.23
N PHE A 184 1.75 -0.59 15.23
CA PHE A 184 1.22 -1.93 14.96
C PHE A 184 2.33 -2.90 14.54
N GLY A 185 3.29 -2.45 13.73
CA GLY A 185 4.46 -3.26 13.37
C GLY A 185 5.32 -3.65 14.57
N LEU A 186 5.50 -2.72 15.52
CA LEU A 186 6.20 -3.00 16.78
C LEU A 186 5.45 -4.03 17.64
N LEU A 187 4.11 -3.91 17.72
CA LEU A 187 3.28 -4.86 18.47
C LEU A 187 3.23 -6.25 17.81
N GLU A 188 3.35 -6.34 16.50
CA GLU A 188 3.45 -7.63 15.77
C GLU A 188 4.82 -8.29 15.98
N ALA A 189 5.87 -7.49 16.26
CA ALA A 189 7.23 -7.98 16.44
C ALA A 189 7.54 -8.42 17.89
N LEU A 190 6.73 -8.02 18.89
CA LEU A 190 6.84 -8.41 20.30
C LEU A 190 6.16 -9.74 20.59
#